data_8a377444053faa7d3b21c3258d48ba6b
#
_entry.id   8a377444053faa7d3b21c3258d48ba6b
#
_cell.length_a   1.000
_cell.length_b   1.000
_cell.length_c   1.000
_cell.angle_alpha   90.00
_cell.angle_beta   90.00
_cell.angle_gamma   90.00
#
_symmetry.space_group_name_H-M   'P 1'
#
loop_
_entity.id
_entity.type
_entity.pdbx_description
1 polymer ?
#
loop_
_entity_poly.entity_id
_entity_poly.type
_entity_poly.pdbx_seq_one_letter_code
_entity_poly.pdbx_strand_id
1 'polypeptide(L)'
;MKYITVQNNQGVPKYKQIIQSIEKAIESEKLVKGDQLPSVNKVCLAHELSRDTVLQAYDELKKRGIVFAIPGKGYYIKSVEINIKQKIFLLFDELNIFKEDLYNSFLENIGKNVQVDIFFHHFNFQFFQKVIAENNGNYTKYIIMPTAFEEAHTTIKSLPVNDVYILDQTNSELFSYPSIHQNFIQNIYDGLLEGKSRLDKYKKLIIIFPGFREPLGMKIGFLNFCKDFGFEHEVITEFKHRSIKPGEVYVIPSDRDLVRVIEKAKSQQLTIGQDYGIISYNETPLKKIVENGITT
;
A
#
# COMPACT_ATOMS: atom_id res chain seq x y z
N MET A 1 20.20 38.33 5.41
CA MET A 1 19.15 37.51 6.01
C MET A 1 19.71 36.89 7.27
N LYS A 2 19.02 36.97 8.40
CA LYS A 2 19.61 36.66 9.71
C LYS A 2 19.97 35.18 9.95
N TYR A 3 19.46 34.22 9.15
CA TYR A 3 19.63 32.80 9.44
C TYR A 3 19.87 31.88 8.22
N ILE A 4 19.71 32.33 6.98
CA ILE A 4 20.13 31.55 5.81
C ILE A 4 21.55 31.95 5.43
N THR A 5 22.45 30.96 5.37
CA THR A 5 23.84 31.14 4.98
C THR A 5 24.16 30.15 3.87
N VAL A 6 24.66 30.66 2.73
CA VAL A 6 25.11 29.85 1.60
C VAL A 6 26.51 30.30 1.21
N GLN A 7 27.44 29.34 1.16
CA GLN A 7 28.83 29.59 0.80
C GLN A 7 29.18 28.88 -0.51
N ASN A 8 30.01 29.49 -1.31
CA ASN A 8 30.60 28.86 -2.48
C ASN A 8 31.76 27.94 -2.04
N ASN A 9 31.97 26.83 -2.73
CA ASN A 9 33.14 25.93 -2.57
C ASN A 9 33.15 25.02 -1.31
N GLN A 10 32.00 24.70 -0.70
CA GLN A 10 31.96 23.76 0.45
C GLN A 10 31.71 22.29 0.07
N GLY A 11 31.64 21.90 -1.22
CA GLY A 11 31.31 20.52 -1.63
C GLY A 11 29.85 20.10 -1.33
N VAL A 12 29.06 20.93 -0.60
CA VAL A 12 27.65 20.67 -0.29
C VAL A 12 26.78 21.46 -1.25
N PRO A 13 25.79 20.80 -1.93
CA PRO A 13 24.88 21.51 -2.83
C PRO A 13 24.17 22.68 -2.15
N LYS A 14 24.01 23.79 -2.88
CA LYS A 14 23.47 25.05 -2.34
C LYS A 14 22.09 24.88 -1.70
N TYR A 15 21.21 24.07 -2.30
CA TYR A 15 19.89 23.80 -1.72
C TYR A 15 19.97 23.08 -0.35
N LYS A 16 20.93 22.17 -0.17
CA LYS A 16 21.17 21.51 1.12
C LYS A 16 21.67 22.47 2.17
N GLN A 17 22.49 23.45 1.79
CA GLN A 17 22.96 24.48 2.73
C GLN A 17 21.81 25.38 3.21
N ILE A 18 20.82 25.69 2.34
CA ILE A 18 19.60 26.39 2.74
C ILE A 18 18.82 25.57 3.77
N ILE A 19 18.62 24.27 3.50
CA ILE A 19 17.92 23.35 4.43
C ILE A 19 18.63 23.34 5.78
N GLN A 20 19.93 23.09 5.80
CA GLN A 20 20.73 23.07 7.03
C GLN A 20 20.68 24.39 7.81
N SER A 21 20.66 25.52 7.11
CA SER A 21 20.55 26.83 7.73
C SER A 21 19.20 27.03 8.43
N ILE A 22 18.11 26.57 7.81
CA ILE A 22 16.77 26.63 8.38
C ILE A 22 16.66 25.67 9.57
N GLU A 23 17.17 24.43 9.45
CA GLU A 23 17.22 23.46 10.55
C GLU A 23 17.95 24.03 11.77
N LYS A 24 19.16 24.59 11.57
CA LYS A 24 19.91 25.26 12.65
C LYS A 24 19.19 26.45 13.26
N ALA A 25 18.42 27.19 12.46
CA ALA A 25 17.64 28.30 12.98
C ALA A 25 16.45 27.81 13.83
N ILE A 26 15.86 26.66 13.51
CA ILE A 26 14.84 26.01 14.33
C ILE A 26 15.47 25.45 15.63
N GLU A 27 16.60 24.73 15.53
CA GLU A 27 17.33 24.20 16.71
C GLU A 27 17.74 25.30 17.70
N SER A 28 18.11 26.47 17.18
CA SER A 28 18.49 27.61 18.00
C SER A 28 17.32 28.53 18.36
N GLU A 29 16.08 28.08 18.18
CA GLU A 29 14.82 28.80 18.46
C GLU A 29 14.71 30.19 17.80
N LYS A 30 15.52 30.44 16.76
CA LYS A 30 15.42 31.65 15.92
C LYS A 30 14.24 31.60 14.94
N LEU A 31 13.75 30.42 14.67
CA LEU A 31 12.53 30.13 13.92
C LEU A 31 11.65 29.21 14.76
N VAL A 32 10.40 29.60 14.96
CA VAL A 32 9.41 28.85 15.68
C VAL A 32 8.22 28.51 14.80
N LYS A 33 7.35 27.60 15.26
CA LYS A 33 6.14 27.23 14.54
C LYS A 33 5.26 28.45 14.23
N GLY A 34 4.87 28.60 12.98
CA GLY A 34 4.08 29.74 12.48
C GLY A 34 4.92 30.85 11.86
N ASP A 35 6.23 30.88 12.04
CA ASP A 35 7.09 31.90 11.44
C ASP A 35 7.12 31.79 9.92
N GLN A 36 7.14 32.93 9.26
CA GLN A 36 7.25 33.03 7.81
C GLN A 36 8.70 32.95 7.36
N LEU A 37 8.99 32.07 6.42
CA LEU A 37 10.28 32.02 5.73
C LEU A 37 10.40 33.18 4.72
N PRO A 38 11.63 33.63 4.41
CA PRO A 38 11.83 34.59 3.35
C PRO A 38 11.24 34.11 2.02
N SER A 39 10.73 35.03 1.22
CA SER A 39 10.25 34.67 -0.11
C SER A 39 11.39 34.12 -0.98
N VAL A 40 11.05 33.22 -1.91
CA VAL A 40 12.02 32.63 -2.86
C VAL A 40 12.86 33.72 -3.54
N ASN A 41 12.22 34.76 -4.06
CA ASN A 41 12.91 35.87 -4.72
C ASN A 41 13.89 36.60 -3.78
N LYS A 42 13.53 36.77 -2.51
CA LYS A 42 14.38 37.41 -1.52
C LYS A 42 15.63 36.56 -1.21
N VAL A 43 15.51 35.25 -1.19
CA VAL A 43 16.67 34.33 -1.02
C VAL A 43 17.54 34.33 -2.25
N CYS A 44 16.93 34.27 -3.45
CA CYS A 44 17.68 34.37 -4.72
C CYS A 44 18.55 35.60 -4.79
N LEU A 45 17.99 36.79 -4.51
CA LEU A 45 18.71 38.07 -4.55
C LEU A 45 19.80 38.15 -3.48
N ALA A 46 19.56 37.66 -2.28
CA ALA A 46 20.51 37.78 -1.18
C ALA A 46 21.73 36.85 -1.28
N HIS A 47 21.61 35.75 -2.02
CA HIS A 47 22.64 34.71 -2.09
C HIS A 47 23.06 34.38 -3.54
N GLU A 48 22.61 35.17 -4.52
CA GLU A 48 22.89 34.98 -5.98
C GLU A 48 22.56 33.55 -6.44
N LEU A 49 21.37 33.06 -6.08
CA LEU A 49 20.90 31.72 -6.38
C LEU A 49 19.84 31.69 -7.46
N SER A 50 19.79 30.59 -8.22
CA SER A 50 18.66 30.33 -9.11
C SER A 50 17.39 30.10 -8.31
N ARG A 51 16.24 30.43 -8.93
CA ARG A 51 14.92 30.18 -8.34
C ARG A 51 14.72 28.69 -8.03
N ASP A 52 15.17 27.82 -8.92
CA ASP A 52 15.02 26.36 -8.78
C ASP A 52 15.79 25.82 -7.57
N THR A 53 16.98 26.34 -7.30
CA THR A 53 17.76 25.96 -6.12
C THR A 53 17.04 26.28 -4.80
N VAL A 54 16.40 27.44 -4.72
CA VAL A 54 15.65 27.84 -3.53
C VAL A 54 14.35 27.06 -3.40
N LEU A 55 13.63 26.88 -4.51
CA LEU A 55 12.41 26.06 -4.54
C LEU A 55 12.70 24.62 -4.13
N GLN A 56 13.78 24.02 -4.65
CA GLN A 56 14.18 22.67 -4.27
C GLN A 56 14.38 22.52 -2.75
N ALA A 57 15.00 23.52 -2.11
CA ALA A 57 15.18 23.53 -0.66
C ALA A 57 13.84 23.60 0.09
N TYR A 58 12.98 24.52 -0.34
CA TYR A 58 11.67 24.73 0.31
C TYR A 58 10.71 23.56 0.09
N ASP A 59 10.74 22.94 -1.08
CA ASP A 59 9.94 21.76 -1.40
C ASP A 59 10.41 20.55 -0.60
N GLU A 60 11.72 20.38 -0.41
CA GLU A 60 12.25 19.31 0.45
C GLU A 60 11.80 19.48 1.90
N LEU A 61 11.90 20.70 2.45
CA LEU A 61 11.39 21.00 3.79
C LEU A 61 9.87 20.80 3.90
N LYS A 62 9.13 21.09 2.83
CA LYS A 62 7.68 20.88 2.74
C LYS A 62 7.37 19.37 2.73
N LYS A 63 8.06 18.59 1.91
CA LYS A 63 7.93 17.12 1.84
C LYS A 63 8.18 16.46 3.21
N ARG A 64 9.15 16.98 3.95
CA ARG A 64 9.48 16.53 5.31
C ARG A 64 8.51 17.04 6.38
N GLY A 65 7.54 17.86 6.00
CA GLY A 65 6.53 18.42 6.92
C GLY A 65 7.05 19.51 7.85
N ILE A 66 8.26 20.04 7.61
CA ILE A 66 8.86 21.12 8.41
C ILE A 66 8.24 22.46 8.05
N VAL A 67 7.92 22.66 6.77
CA VAL A 67 7.25 23.88 6.30
C VAL A 67 5.96 23.58 5.55
N PHE A 68 5.10 24.59 5.42
CA PHE A 68 3.93 24.54 4.52
C PHE A 68 3.85 25.83 3.71
N ALA A 69 3.20 25.75 2.55
CA ALA A 69 3.01 26.88 1.67
C ALA A 69 1.56 27.38 1.75
N ILE A 70 1.38 28.69 1.79
CA ILE A 70 0.08 29.35 1.60
C ILE A 70 0.14 30.08 0.25
N PRO A 71 -0.73 29.73 -0.72
CA PRO A 71 -0.77 30.39 -2.01
C PRO A 71 -0.87 31.91 -1.85
N GLY A 72 0.00 32.64 -2.57
CA GLY A 72 0.07 34.12 -2.51
C GLY A 72 0.70 34.70 -1.24
N LYS A 73 0.94 33.91 -0.19
CA LYS A 73 1.51 34.41 1.08
C LYS A 73 2.93 33.89 1.37
N GLY A 74 3.31 32.71 0.82
CA GLY A 74 4.66 32.17 0.97
C GLY A 74 4.73 30.91 1.84
N TYR A 75 5.90 30.65 2.42
CA TYR A 75 6.20 29.45 3.21
C TYR A 75 6.28 29.78 4.69
N TYR A 76 5.80 28.87 5.52
CA TYR A 76 5.72 29.03 6.99
C TYR A 76 6.22 27.77 7.70
N ILE A 77 6.81 27.90 8.88
CA ILE A 77 7.20 26.78 9.72
C ILE A 77 5.96 26.05 10.25
N LYS A 78 5.84 24.75 9.92
CA LYS A 78 4.75 23.87 10.34
C LYS A 78 5.13 23.08 11.59
N SER A 79 6.37 22.56 11.62
CA SER A 79 6.89 21.73 12.72
C SER A 79 8.33 22.13 13.03
N VAL A 80 8.69 22.02 14.29
CA VAL A 80 10.07 22.16 14.78
C VAL A 80 10.77 20.81 14.94
N GLU A 81 10.10 19.71 14.63
CA GLU A 81 10.66 18.34 14.60
C GLU A 81 11.49 18.13 13.33
N ILE A 82 12.74 18.58 13.37
CA ILE A 82 13.65 18.52 12.20
C ILE A 82 14.39 17.18 12.06
N ASN A 83 14.27 16.29 13.05
CA ASN A 83 14.89 14.97 13.00
C ASN A 83 14.25 14.04 11.96
N ILE A 84 13.05 14.35 11.50
CA ILE A 84 12.38 13.59 10.43
C ILE A 84 13.12 13.83 9.11
N LYS A 85 13.84 12.82 8.64
CA LYS A 85 14.57 12.86 7.36
C LYS A 85 13.73 12.40 6.18
N GLN A 86 12.80 11.50 6.43
CA GLN A 86 11.85 11.01 5.42
C GLN A 86 10.45 11.03 5.97
N LYS A 87 9.50 11.41 5.13
CA LYS A 87 8.08 11.34 5.38
C LYS A 87 7.44 10.52 4.29
N ILE A 88 6.86 9.36 4.66
CA ILE A 88 6.32 8.37 3.75
C ILE A 88 4.79 8.46 3.75
N PHE A 89 4.22 8.58 2.55
CA PHE A 89 2.82 8.39 2.28
C PHE A 89 2.59 6.91 1.98
N LEU A 90 1.81 6.21 2.80
CA LEU A 90 1.48 4.81 2.62
C LEU A 90 -0.02 4.67 2.36
N LEU A 91 -0.39 4.25 1.15
CA LEU A 91 -1.78 4.10 0.74
C LEU A 91 -2.12 2.64 0.51
N PHE A 92 -2.95 2.08 1.39
CA PHE A 92 -3.47 0.72 1.31
C PHE A 92 -4.90 0.70 0.75
N ASP A 93 -5.32 -0.46 0.28
CA ASP A 93 -6.69 -0.72 -0.17
C ASP A 93 -7.68 -0.80 0.99
N GLU A 94 -7.40 -1.61 2.00
CA GLU A 94 -8.22 -1.78 3.20
C GLU A 94 -7.37 -2.16 4.41
N LEU A 95 -7.95 -2.09 5.60
CA LEU A 95 -7.36 -2.64 6.82
C LEU A 95 -7.91 -4.05 7.07
N ASN A 96 -7.02 -5.02 7.13
CA ASN A 96 -7.29 -6.38 7.59
C ASN A 96 -6.05 -6.94 8.28
N ILE A 97 -6.13 -8.13 8.88
CA ILE A 97 -5.02 -8.73 9.67
C ILE A 97 -3.74 -8.83 8.84
N PHE A 98 -3.83 -9.24 7.57
CA PHE A 98 -2.67 -9.34 6.68
C PHE A 98 -2.01 -7.98 6.43
N LYS A 99 -2.81 -6.93 6.23
CA LYS A 99 -2.29 -5.57 6.01
C LYS A 99 -1.73 -4.95 7.30
N GLU A 100 -2.28 -5.34 8.45
CA GLU A 100 -1.73 -4.96 9.76
C GLU A 100 -0.35 -5.57 9.97
N ASP A 101 -0.17 -6.88 9.71
CA ASP A 101 1.13 -7.55 9.79
C ASP A 101 2.15 -6.93 8.82
N LEU A 102 1.73 -6.64 7.58
CA LEU A 102 2.57 -5.96 6.59
C LEU A 102 3.00 -4.56 7.08
N TYR A 103 2.08 -3.79 7.65
CA TYR A 103 2.37 -2.46 8.18
C TYR A 103 3.33 -2.53 9.37
N ASN A 104 3.11 -3.44 10.31
CA ASN A 104 3.98 -3.63 11.46
C ASN A 104 5.40 -4.05 11.03
N SER A 105 5.51 -5.02 10.13
CA SER A 105 6.79 -5.43 9.56
C SER A 105 7.50 -4.28 8.83
N PHE A 106 6.75 -3.45 8.11
CA PHE A 106 7.29 -2.26 7.47
C PHE A 106 7.85 -1.27 8.51
N LEU A 107 7.11 -0.97 9.58
CA LEU A 107 7.56 -0.07 10.65
C LEU A 107 8.80 -0.57 11.39
N GLU A 108 8.89 -1.88 11.62
CA GLU A 108 10.05 -2.50 12.29
C GLU A 108 11.34 -2.38 11.47
N ASN A 109 11.21 -2.34 10.14
CA ASN A 109 12.35 -2.35 9.22
C ASN A 109 12.72 -0.97 8.65
N ILE A 110 11.91 0.07 8.88
CA ILE A 110 12.28 1.43 8.49
C ILE A 110 13.22 2.05 9.52
N GLY A 111 14.09 2.95 9.04
CA GLY A 111 15.06 3.63 9.90
C GLY A 111 14.40 4.56 10.93
N LYS A 112 15.18 4.90 11.94
CA LYS A 112 14.83 5.99 12.89
C LYS A 112 14.67 7.30 12.12
N ASN A 113 13.96 8.26 12.43
CA ASN A 113 13.78 9.54 11.71
C ASN A 113 12.94 9.43 10.43
N VAL A 114 12.10 8.41 10.32
CA VAL A 114 11.09 8.25 9.27
C VAL A 114 9.71 8.39 9.89
N GLN A 115 8.89 9.28 9.35
CA GLN A 115 7.46 9.38 9.68
C GLN A 115 6.67 8.66 8.60
N VAL A 116 5.67 7.87 8.99
CA VAL A 116 4.74 7.19 8.07
C VAL A 116 3.33 7.65 8.38
N ASP A 117 2.67 8.20 7.38
CA ASP A 117 1.24 8.49 7.43
C ASP A 117 0.53 7.46 6.55
N ILE A 118 -0.36 6.67 7.15
CA ILE A 118 -1.12 5.63 6.44
C ILE A 118 -2.52 6.10 6.09
N PHE A 119 -2.94 5.74 4.88
CA PHE A 119 -4.26 6.03 4.32
C PHE A 119 -4.88 4.75 3.75
N PHE A 120 -6.21 4.69 3.68
CA PHE A 120 -6.95 3.57 3.12
C PHE A 120 -7.97 4.09 2.10
N HIS A 121 -7.95 3.57 0.86
CA HIS A 121 -8.91 4.01 -0.16
C HIS A 121 -10.18 3.16 -0.23
N HIS A 122 -10.24 2.03 0.49
CA HIS A 122 -11.41 1.16 0.62
C HIS A 122 -12.05 0.76 -0.72
N PHE A 123 -11.23 0.49 -1.74
CA PHE A 123 -11.66 0.18 -3.11
C PHE A 123 -12.53 1.27 -3.75
N ASN A 124 -12.42 2.52 -3.26
CA ASN A 124 -13.11 3.68 -3.81
C ASN A 124 -12.15 4.51 -4.67
N PHE A 125 -12.32 4.47 -6.00
CA PHE A 125 -11.43 5.14 -6.92
C PHE A 125 -11.44 6.67 -6.79
N GLN A 126 -12.61 7.28 -6.55
CA GLN A 126 -12.70 8.73 -6.34
C GLN A 126 -11.93 9.17 -5.08
N PHE A 127 -12.04 8.36 -4.01
CA PHE A 127 -11.28 8.63 -2.79
C PHE A 127 -9.78 8.41 -2.99
N PHE A 128 -9.38 7.38 -3.75
CA PHE A 128 -7.99 7.15 -4.17
C PHE A 128 -7.41 8.38 -4.88
N GLN A 129 -8.12 8.91 -5.88
CA GLN A 129 -7.71 10.12 -6.61
C GLN A 129 -7.59 11.34 -5.67
N LYS A 130 -8.60 11.55 -4.82
CA LYS A 130 -8.65 12.67 -3.88
C LYS A 130 -7.48 12.63 -2.90
N VAL A 131 -7.24 11.49 -2.25
CA VAL A 131 -6.17 11.34 -1.25
C VAL A 131 -4.79 11.56 -1.88
N ILE A 132 -4.55 11.06 -3.10
CA ILE A 132 -3.30 11.29 -3.81
C ILE A 132 -3.14 12.78 -4.16
N ALA A 133 -4.17 13.41 -4.71
CA ALA A 133 -4.11 14.82 -5.12
C ALA A 133 -3.86 15.77 -3.93
N GLU A 134 -4.53 15.56 -2.80
CA GLU A 134 -4.37 16.38 -1.59
C GLU A 134 -2.99 16.23 -0.94
N ASN A 135 -2.33 15.10 -1.16
CA ASN A 135 -1.04 14.78 -0.55
C ASN A 135 0.17 14.93 -1.49
N ASN A 136 -0.06 15.28 -2.76
CA ASN A 136 1.01 15.47 -3.74
C ASN A 136 1.98 16.58 -3.28
N GLY A 137 3.29 16.26 -3.27
CA GLY A 137 4.35 17.17 -2.84
C GLY A 137 4.46 17.41 -1.33
N ASN A 138 3.76 16.62 -0.50
CA ASN A 138 3.83 16.70 0.97
C ASN A 138 4.63 15.55 1.61
N TYR A 139 5.17 14.64 0.79
CA TYR A 139 5.90 13.45 1.24
C TYR A 139 7.17 13.26 0.43
N THR A 140 8.17 12.64 1.04
CA THR A 140 9.43 12.30 0.39
C THR A 140 9.33 11.01 -0.42
N LYS A 141 8.42 10.10 -0.02
CA LYS A 141 8.14 8.85 -0.72
C LYS A 141 6.65 8.51 -0.65
N TYR A 142 6.17 7.84 -1.70
CA TYR A 142 4.80 7.39 -1.87
C TYR A 142 4.82 5.89 -2.13
N ILE A 143 4.23 5.11 -1.23
CA ILE A 143 4.06 3.66 -1.36
C ILE A 143 2.57 3.41 -1.54
N ILE A 144 2.18 2.84 -2.68
CA ILE A 144 0.78 2.82 -3.11
C ILE A 144 0.37 1.41 -3.51
N MET A 145 -0.75 0.93 -2.95
CA MET A 145 -1.49 -0.22 -3.44
C MET A 145 -2.57 0.28 -4.41
N PRO A 146 -2.41 0.09 -5.73
CA PRO A 146 -3.36 0.61 -6.71
C PRO A 146 -4.61 -0.27 -6.87
N THR A 147 -4.58 -1.52 -6.37
CA THR A 147 -5.58 -2.54 -6.61
C THR A 147 -5.87 -2.76 -8.12
N ALA A 148 -7.07 -3.22 -8.47
CA ALA A 148 -7.50 -3.43 -9.85
C ALA A 148 -8.10 -2.18 -10.53
N PHE A 149 -7.76 -0.96 -10.07
CA PHE A 149 -8.22 0.26 -10.74
C PHE A 149 -7.52 0.41 -12.10
N GLU A 150 -8.26 0.29 -13.19
CA GLU A 150 -7.74 0.41 -14.55
C GLU A 150 -7.04 1.76 -14.79
N GLU A 151 -7.59 2.84 -14.24
CA GLU A 151 -7.06 4.20 -14.38
C GLU A 151 -6.11 4.63 -13.25
N ALA A 152 -5.64 3.73 -12.38
CA ALA A 152 -4.74 4.09 -11.29
C ALA A 152 -3.47 4.80 -11.79
N HIS A 153 -2.93 4.37 -12.94
CA HIS A 153 -1.73 4.93 -13.54
C HIS A 153 -1.86 6.43 -13.87
N THR A 154 -3.04 6.90 -14.29
CA THR A 154 -3.27 8.31 -14.63
C THR A 154 -3.18 9.19 -13.38
N THR A 155 -3.71 8.71 -12.26
CA THR A 155 -3.65 9.39 -10.97
C THR A 155 -2.21 9.39 -10.42
N ILE A 156 -1.54 8.23 -10.46
CA ILE A 156 -0.18 8.06 -9.93
C ILE A 156 0.84 8.91 -10.70
N LYS A 157 0.67 9.09 -12.01
CA LYS A 157 1.53 9.96 -12.84
C LYS A 157 1.59 11.42 -12.37
N SER A 158 0.64 11.89 -11.58
CA SER A 158 0.67 13.23 -10.99
C SER A 158 1.74 13.39 -9.91
N LEU A 159 2.24 12.29 -9.35
CA LEU A 159 3.26 12.26 -8.31
C LEU A 159 4.68 12.28 -8.92
N PRO A 160 5.69 12.74 -8.16
CA PRO A 160 7.09 12.68 -8.60
C PRO A 160 7.53 11.23 -8.85
N VAL A 161 7.83 10.88 -10.10
CA VAL A 161 8.07 9.48 -10.53
C VAL A 161 9.16 8.77 -9.73
N ASN A 162 10.23 9.46 -9.33
CA ASN A 162 11.34 8.90 -8.56
C ASN A 162 11.04 8.65 -7.08
N ASP A 163 9.88 9.10 -6.62
CA ASP A 163 9.46 8.99 -5.22
C ASP A 163 8.32 7.99 -5.04
N VAL A 164 7.85 7.35 -6.11
CA VAL A 164 6.71 6.41 -6.10
C VAL A 164 7.18 4.96 -6.12
N TYR A 165 6.55 4.14 -5.29
CA TYR A 165 6.72 2.68 -5.23
C TYR A 165 5.34 2.02 -5.25
N ILE A 166 5.20 0.97 -6.06
CA ILE A 166 3.96 0.20 -6.16
C ILE A 166 4.03 -1.03 -5.27
N LEU A 167 2.96 -1.32 -4.56
CA LEU A 167 2.89 -2.41 -3.61
C LEU A 167 1.70 -3.32 -3.90
N ASP A 168 1.86 -4.63 -3.67
CA ASP A 168 0.87 -5.69 -3.72
C ASP A 168 0.39 -6.07 -5.13
N GLN A 169 -0.12 -5.13 -5.91
CA GLN A 169 -0.59 -5.35 -7.28
C GLN A 169 0.06 -4.35 -8.24
N THR A 170 0.32 -4.80 -9.46
CA THR A 170 0.84 -3.97 -10.54
C THR A 170 0.20 -4.37 -11.87
N ASN A 171 0.36 -3.55 -12.90
CA ASN A 171 -0.06 -3.81 -14.27
C ASN A 171 0.94 -3.19 -15.26
N SER A 172 0.76 -3.42 -16.56
CA SER A 172 1.66 -2.92 -17.61
C SER A 172 1.88 -1.41 -17.57
N GLU A 173 0.88 -0.63 -17.20
CA GLU A 173 0.94 0.84 -17.14
C GLU A 173 1.80 1.36 -15.96
N LEU A 174 2.07 0.49 -14.99
CA LEU A 174 2.83 0.81 -13.77
C LEU A 174 4.24 0.22 -13.78
N PHE A 175 4.68 -0.48 -14.82
CA PHE A 175 6.00 -1.13 -14.89
C PHE A 175 7.19 -0.15 -14.86
N SER A 176 6.96 1.13 -15.11
CA SER A 176 7.99 2.17 -14.96
C SER A 176 8.33 2.51 -13.49
N TYR A 177 7.52 2.08 -12.53
CA TYR A 177 7.74 2.32 -11.12
C TYR A 177 8.37 1.09 -10.46
N PRO A 178 9.29 1.28 -9.49
CA PRO A 178 9.72 0.20 -8.62
C PRO A 178 8.52 -0.43 -7.92
N SER A 179 8.45 -1.76 -7.92
CA SER A 179 7.31 -2.47 -7.34
C SER A 179 7.71 -3.71 -6.55
N ILE A 180 6.94 -3.97 -5.48
CA ILE A 180 6.90 -5.25 -4.78
C ILE A 180 5.47 -5.76 -4.90
N HIS A 181 5.27 -6.84 -5.63
CA HIS A 181 3.93 -7.34 -5.93
C HIS A 181 3.86 -8.86 -5.87
N GLN A 182 2.65 -9.38 -5.68
CA GLN A 182 2.37 -10.80 -5.65
C GLN A 182 2.04 -11.31 -7.05
N ASN A 183 2.53 -12.50 -7.39
CA ASN A 183 2.09 -13.22 -8.58
C ASN A 183 0.86 -14.09 -8.23
N PHE A 184 -0.30 -13.47 -8.14
CA PHE A 184 -1.53 -14.15 -7.72
C PHE A 184 -1.91 -15.35 -8.60
N ILE A 185 -1.56 -15.33 -9.88
CA ILE A 185 -1.82 -16.46 -10.80
C ILE A 185 -0.99 -17.66 -10.33
N GLN A 186 0.31 -17.45 -10.19
CA GLN A 186 1.23 -18.53 -9.83
C GLN A 186 1.01 -18.98 -8.38
N ASN A 187 0.80 -18.04 -7.45
CA ASN A 187 0.61 -18.37 -6.03
C ASN A 187 -0.60 -19.29 -5.79
N ILE A 188 -1.74 -19.01 -6.42
CA ILE A 188 -2.92 -19.89 -6.32
C ILE A 188 -2.67 -21.23 -7.01
N TYR A 189 -2.06 -21.22 -8.17
CA TYR A 189 -1.75 -22.45 -8.91
C TYR A 189 -0.84 -23.36 -8.09
N ASP A 190 0.26 -22.83 -7.59
CA ASP A 190 1.26 -23.59 -6.84
C ASP A 190 0.71 -24.09 -5.49
N GLY A 191 -0.06 -23.26 -4.77
CA GLY A 191 -0.70 -23.66 -3.53
C GLY A 191 -1.70 -24.80 -3.73
N LEU A 192 -2.48 -24.79 -4.80
CA LEU A 192 -3.38 -25.89 -5.16
C LEU A 192 -2.58 -27.13 -5.60
N LEU A 193 -1.47 -26.96 -6.32
CA LEU A 193 -0.60 -28.03 -6.77
C LEU A 193 0.06 -28.76 -5.57
N GLU A 194 0.53 -28.02 -4.59
CA GLU A 194 1.09 -28.59 -3.34
C GLU A 194 0.05 -29.44 -2.59
N GLY A 195 -1.19 -28.96 -2.58
CA GLY A 195 -2.33 -29.68 -1.98
C GLY A 195 -2.95 -30.77 -2.84
N LYS A 196 -2.50 -31.01 -4.09
CA LYS A 196 -3.20 -31.83 -5.09
C LYS A 196 -3.56 -33.22 -4.57
N SER A 197 -2.63 -33.94 -3.94
CA SER A 197 -2.89 -35.29 -3.43
C SER A 197 -4.04 -35.35 -2.42
N ARG A 198 -4.31 -34.26 -1.70
CA ARG A 198 -5.43 -34.13 -0.77
C ARG A 198 -6.73 -33.76 -1.51
N LEU A 199 -6.60 -33.11 -2.68
CA LEU A 199 -7.73 -32.70 -3.52
C LEU A 199 -8.29 -33.85 -4.36
N ASP A 200 -7.49 -34.85 -4.69
CA ASP A 200 -7.87 -35.97 -5.59
C ASP A 200 -9.07 -36.80 -5.08
N LYS A 201 -9.37 -36.76 -3.79
CA LYS A 201 -10.55 -37.43 -3.21
C LYS A 201 -11.87 -36.66 -3.43
N TYR A 202 -11.81 -35.40 -3.82
CA TYR A 202 -12.97 -34.54 -4.02
C TYR A 202 -13.37 -34.52 -5.50
N LYS A 203 -14.64 -34.20 -5.75
CA LYS A 203 -15.22 -34.21 -7.10
C LYS A 203 -15.15 -32.85 -7.79
N LYS A 204 -15.30 -31.78 -7.00
CA LYS A 204 -15.47 -30.43 -7.54
C LYS A 204 -14.77 -29.38 -6.70
N LEU A 205 -14.05 -28.47 -7.35
CA LEU A 205 -13.42 -27.31 -6.74
C LEU A 205 -14.28 -26.06 -7.04
N ILE A 206 -14.50 -25.24 -6.03
CA ILE A 206 -15.33 -24.03 -6.13
C ILE A 206 -14.57 -22.86 -5.57
N ILE A 207 -14.31 -21.82 -6.34
CA ILE A 207 -13.76 -20.58 -5.82
C ILE A 207 -14.88 -19.56 -5.60
N ILE A 208 -14.87 -18.93 -4.40
CA ILE A 208 -15.74 -17.79 -4.10
C ILE A 208 -15.00 -16.52 -4.51
N PHE A 209 -15.40 -15.92 -5.62
CA PHE A 209 -14.73 -14.80 -6.23
C PHE A 209 -15.71 -13.67 -6.57
N PRO A 210 -15.98 -12.72 -5.65
CA PRO A 210 -16.86 -11.56 -5.88
C PRO A 210 -16.38 -10.65 -7.02
N GLY A 211 -15.07 -10.52 -7.22
CA GLY A 211 -14.48 -9.93 -8.41
C GLY A 211 -14.17 -8.44 -8.36
N PHE A 212 -14.35 -7.77 -7.21
CA PHE A 212 -14.05 -6.34 -7.08
C PHE A 212 -12.97 -6.00 -6.04
N ARG A 213 -12.70 -6.91 -5.12
CA ARG A 213 -11.63 -6.77 -4.10
C ARG A 213 -10.48 -7.73 -4.36
N GLU A 214 -10.84 -8.94 -4.75
CA GLU A 214 -9.90 -10.01 -4.98
C GLU A 214 -9.15 -9.80 -6.31
N PRO A 215 -7.82 -9.95 -6.33
CA PRO A 215 -7.04 -9.85 -7.55
C PRO A 215 -7.48 -10.88 -8.59
N LEU A 216 -7.70 -10.45 -9.82
CA LEU A 216 -8.16 -11.32 -10.93
C LEU A 216 -7.23 -12.53 -11.15
N GLY A 217 -5.94 -12.38 -10.84
CA GLY A 217 -4.96 -13.46 -10.92
C GLY A 217 -5.32 -14.69 -10.07
N MET A 218 -6.03 -14.51 -8.94
CA MET A 218 -6.49 -15.64 -8.13
C MET A 218 -7.45 -16.54 -8.92
N LYS A 219 -8.44 -15.95 -9.59
CA LYS A 219 -9.38 -16.68 -10.44
C LYS A 219 -8.68 -17.35 -11.61
N ILE A 220 -7.75 -16.66 -12.26
CA ILE A 220 -7.01 -17.20 -13.41
C ILE A 220 -6.16 -18.40 -12.98
N GLY A 221 -5.39 -18.29 -11.88
CA GLY A 221 -4.57 -19.39 -11.36
C GLY A 221 -5.40 -20.61 -10.97
N PHE A 222 -6.55 -20.38 -10.33
CA PHE A 222 -7.52 -21.45 -10.00
C PHE A 222 -8.04 -22.17 -11.26
N LEU A 223 -8.46 -21.43 -12.28
CA LEU A 223 -8.97 -22.01 -13.53
C LEU A 223 -7.89 -22.78 -14.29
N ASN A 224 -6.67 -22.26 -14.33
CA ASN A 224 -5.52 -22.95 -14.96
C ASN A 224 -5.26 -24.28 -14.26
N PHE A 225 -5.20 -24.30 -12.93
CA PHE A 225 -5.02 -25.54 -12.17
C PHE A 225 -6.13 -26.56 -12.45
N CYS A 226 -7.40 -26.14 -12.39
CA CYS A 226 -8.52 -27.04 -12.66
C CYS A 226 -8.47 -27.62 -14.06
N LYS A 227 -8.10 -26.82 -15.07
CA LYS A 227 -7.96 -27.25 -16.46
C LYS A 227 -6.83 -28.27 -16.63
N ASP A 228 -5.64 -27.98 -16.05
CA ASP A 228 -4.46 -28.82 -16.22
C ASP A 228 -4.60 -30.20 -15.56
N PHE A 229 -5.34 -30.27 -14.46
CA PHE A 229 -5.56 -31.51 -13.70
C PHE A 229 -6.95 -32.13 -13.88
N GLY A 230 -7.80 -31.55 -14.73
CA GLY A 230 -9.10 -32.12 -15.08
C GLY A 230 -10.14 -32.06 -13.95
N PHE A 231 -10.03 -31.13 -13.01
CA PHE A 231 -11.03 -30.98 -11.95
C PHE A 231 -12.32 -30.34 -12.46
N GLU A 232 -13.46 -30.92 -12.08
CA GLU A 232 -14.73 -30.20 -12.20
C GLU A 232 -14.64 -28.93 -11.33
N HIS A 233 -15.06 -27.79 -11.86
CA HIS A 233 -14.90 -26.54 -11.14
C HIS A 233 -16.06 -25.58 -11.33
N GLU A 234 -16.17 -24.62 -10.43
CA GLU A 234 -17.16 -23.55 -10.47
C GLU A 234 -16.58 -22.26 -9.88
N VAL A 235 -16.92 -21.12 -10.47
CA VAL A 235 -16.64 -19.79 -9.93
C VAL A 235 -17.96 -19.19 -9.48
N ILE A 236 -18.10 -18.91 -8.20
CA ILE A 236 -19.29 -18.25 -7.64
C ILE A 236 -18.92 -16.86 -7.09
N THR A 237 -19.84 -15.91 -7.22
CA THR A 237 -19.59 -14.54 -6.74
C THR A 237 -19.91 -14.34 -5.26
N GLU A 238 -20.71 -15.23 -4.68
CA GLU A 238 -21.09 -15.17 -3.26
C GLU A 238 -21.55 -16.54 -2.74
N PHE A 239 -21.38 -16.77 -1.44
CA PHE A 239 -21.88 -17.95 -0.74
C PHE A 239 -23.18 -17.62 0.01
N LYS A 240 -24.25 -17.22 -0.72
CA LYS A 240 -25.60 -17.06 -0.16
C LYS A 240 -26.48 -18.23 -0.55
N HIS A 241 -27.31 -18.70 0.37
CA HIS A 241 -28.38 -19.70 0.11
C HIS A 241 -27.91 -21.02 -0.57
N ARG A 242 -26.59 -21.22 -0.76
CA ARG A 242 -26.03 -22.43 -1.34
C ARG A 242 -26.01 -23.55 -0.27
N SER A 243 -26.38 -24.77 -0.68
CA SER A 243 -26.13 -25.99 0.08
C SER A 243 -24.80 -26.60 -0.32
N ILE A 244 -24.03 -27.07 0.65
CA ILE A 244 -22.77 -27.78 0.42
C ILE A 244 -23.11 -29.22 0.05
N LYS A 245 -22.47 -29.75 -0.99
CA LYS A 245 -22.60 -31.15 -1.40
C LYS A 245 -21.35 -31.92 -1.00
N PRO A 246 -21.47 -33.17 -0.55
CA PRO A 246 -20.32 -34.02 -0.32
C PRO A 246 -19.44 -34.15 -1.59
N GLY A 247 -18.12 -34.00 -1.38
CA GLY A 247 -17.14 -34.00 -2.48
C GLY A 247 -16.81 -32.63 -3.07
N GLU A 248 -17.34 -31.53 -2.53
CA GLU A 248 -16.98 -30.18 -2.91
C GLU A 248 -15.81 -29.65 -2.07
N VAL A 249 -14.90 -28.85 -2.68
CA VAL A 249 -13.86 -28.08 -2.00
C VAL A 249 -14.07 -26.60 -2.32
N TYR A 250 -14.05 -25.78 -1.30
CA TYR A 250 -14.21 -24.33 -1.42
C TYR A 250 -12.87 -23.61 -1.27
N VAL A 251 -12.45 -22.87 -2.27
CA VAL A 251 -11.31 -21.94 -2.23
C VAL A 251 -11.85 -20.55 -1.88
N ILE A 252 -11.45 -20.03 -0.71
CA ILE A 252 -12.12 -18.91 -0.06
C ILE A 252 -11.12 -17.79 0.24
N PRO A 253 -11.12 -16.68 -0.53
CA PRO A 253 -10.30 -15.50 -0.23
C PRO A 253 -10.76 -14.71 1.00
N SER A 254 -12.08 -14.66 1.26
CA SER A 254 -12.68 -13.81 2.29
C SER A 254 -12.96 -14.56 3.58
N ASP A 255 -12.50 -14.05 4.73
CA ASP A 255 -12.80 -14.63 6.04
C ASP A 255 -14.31 -14.62 6.36
N ARG A 256 -15.08 -13.68 5.82
CA ARG A 256 -16.54 -13.65 5.98
C ARG A 256 -17.21 -14.83 5.28
N ASP A 257 -16.73 -15.18 4.08
CA ASP A 257 -17.27 -16.32 3.37
C ASP A 257 -16.78 -17.65 3.98
N LEU A 258 -15.56 -17.66 4.55
CA LEU A 258 -15.07 -18.80 5.33
C LEU A 258 -16.04 -19.15 6.47
N VAL A 259 -16.43 -18.14 7.27
CA VAL A 259 -17.40 -18.33 8.35
C VAL A 259 -18.74 -18.85 7.82
N ARG A 260 -19.28 -18.26 6.75
CA ARG A 260 -20.55 -18.67 6.14
C ARG A 260 -20.53 -20.12 5.66
N VAL A 261 -19.43 -20.55 5.03
CA VAL A 261 -19.26 -21.93 4.56
C VAL A 261 -19.24 -22.89 5.75
N ILE A 262 -18.49 -22.56 6.80
CA ILE A 262 -18.41 -23.40 8.01
C ILE A 262 -19.78 -23.51 8.71
N GLU A 263 -20.47 -22.39 8.92
CA GLU A 263 -21.82 -22.37 9.54
C GLU A 263 -22.82 -23.19 8.72
N LYS A 264 -22.77 -23.07 7.41
CA LYS A 264 -23.64 -23.85 6.52
C LYS A 264 -23.35 -25.33 6.61
N ALA A 265 -22.07 -25.72 6.58
CA ALA A 265 -21.68 -27.13 6.72
C ALA A 265 -22.17 -27.71 8.04
N LYS A 266 -21.99 -26.97 9.15
CA LYS A 266 -22.49 -27.38 10.48
C LYS A 266 -24.00 -27.57 10.50
N SER A 267 -24.75 -26.67 9.86
CA SER A 267 -26.21 -26.79 9.77
C SER A 267 -26.67 -28.01 8.96
N GLN A 268 -25.82 -28.53 8.08
CA GLN A 268 -26.03 -29.73 7.27
C GLN A 268 -25.39 -30.97 7.87
N GLN A 269 -24.74 -30.85 9.06
CA GLN A 269 -24.03 -31.94 9.74
C GLN A 269 -22.91 -32.57 8.91
N LEU A 270 -22.24 -31.72 8.07
CA LEU A 270 -21.11 -32.14 7.25
C LEU A 270 -19.79 -31.93 8.00
N THR A 271 -18.86 -32.86 7.80
CA THR A 271 -17.53 -32.86 8.44
C THR A 271 -16.47 -32.38 7.47
N ILE A 272 -15.74 -31.33 7.85
CA ILE A 272 -14.60 -30.82 7.06
C ILE A 272 -13.52 -31.90 6.94
N GLY A 273 -12.92 -31.98 5.75
CA GLY A 273 -11.89 -32.98 5.45
C GLY A 273 -12.43 -34.39 5.14
N GLN A 274 -13.71 -34.68 5.41
CA GLN A 274 -14.39 -35.93 5.07
C GLN A 274 -15.43 -35.70 3.96
N ASP A 275 -16.46 -34.92 4.27
CA ASP A 275 -17.55 -34.66 3.34
C ASP A 275 -17.25 -33.54 2.36
N TYR A 276 -16.58 -32.50 2.84
CA TYR A 276 -16.20 -31.35 2.05
C TYR A 276 -14.82 -30.81 2.46
N GLY A 277 -14.22 -29.96 1.62
CA GLY A 277 -12.92 -29.32 1.88
C GLY A 277 -13.00 -27.81 1.90
N ILE A 278 -12.06 -27.18 2.62
CA ILE A 278 -11.83 -25.73 2.62
C ILE A 278 -10.35 -25.47 2.39
N ILE A 279 -10.05 -24.51 1.50
CA ILE A 279 -8.76 -23.86 1.35
C ILE A 279 -9.02 -22.37 1.49
N SER A 280 -8.44 -21.72 2.49
CA SER A 280 -8.57 -20.28 2.67
C SER A 280 -7.30 -19.55 2.22
N TYR A 281 -7.46 -18.36 1.67
CA TYR A 281 -6.33 -17.54 1.25
C TYR A 281 -5.75 -16.76 2.44
N ASN A 282 -4.43 -16.63 2.50
CA ASN A 282 -3.65 -16.07 3.59
C ASN A 282 -3.77 -16.84 4.92
N GLU A 283 -2.63 -17.12 5.53
CA GLU A 283 -2.54 -17.67 6.88
C GLU A 283 -2.84 -16.57 7.91
N THR A 284 -3.69 -16.86 8.89
CA THR A 284 -3.92 -16.01 10.05
C THR A 284 -3.91 -16.83 11.35
N PRO A 285 -3.60 -16.22 12.51
CA PRO A 285 -3.59 -16.96 13.78
C PRO A 285 -4.91 -17.68 14.10
N LEU A 286 -6.06 -17.07 13.74
CA LEU A 286 -7.36 -17.69 13.97
C LEU A 286 -7.61 -18.91 13.08
N LYS A 287 -7.13 -18.94 11.85
CA LYS A 287 -7.28 -20.08 10.95
C LYS A 287 -6.57 -21.34 11.45
N LYS A 288 -5.54 -21.18 12.27
CA LYS A 288 -4.83 -22.32 12.89
C LYS A 288 -5.66 -23.09 13.91
N ILE A 289 -6.66 -22.45 14.52
CA ILE A 289 -7.46 -23.02 15.60
C ILE A 289 -8.92 -23.29 15.21
N VAL A 290 -9.47 -22.58 14.22
CA VAL A 290 -10.83 -22.81 13.72
C VAL A 290 -10.90 -24.19 13.07
N GLU A 291 -11.92 -24.99 13.40
CA GLU A 291 -12.15 -26.36 12.88
C GLU A 291 -10.91 -27.29 12.99
N ASN A 292 -10.11 -27.13 14.06
CA ASN A 292 -8.83 -27.81 14.28
C ASN A 292 -7.75 -27.49 13.24
N GLY A 293 -7.85 -26.33 12.61
CA GLY A 293 -6.95 -25.82 11.58
C GLY A 293 -7.55 -25.85 10.18
N ILE A 294 -7.56 -24.66 9.55
CA ILE A 294 -7.98 -24.52 8.15
C ILE A 294 -6.75 -24.61 7.27
N THR A 295 -6.84 -25.33 6.14
CA THR A 295 -5.80 -25.32 5.11
C THR A 295 -5.74 -23.93 4.47
N THR A 296 -4.55 -23.32 4.46
CA THR A 296 -4.30 -21.98 3.90
C THR A 296 -3.24 -22.04 2.80
#